data_7b76967c42d672f09ec6ec07ef1db307
#
_entry.id   7b76967c42d672f09ec6ec07ef1db307
#
_cell.length_a   1.000
_cell.length_b   1.000
_cell.length_c   1.000
_cell.angle_alpha   90.00
_cell.angle_beta   90.00
_cell.angle_gamma   90.00
#
_symmetry.space_group_name_H-M   'P 1'
#
loop_
_entity.id
_entity.type
_entity.pdbx_description
1 polymer ?
#
loop_
_entity_poly.entity_id
_entity_poly.type
_entity_poly.pdbx_seq_one_letter_code
_entity_poly.pdbx_strand_id
1 'polypeptide(L)'
;MKKIIAAAAAVILTAGLTACSGDSSGVSSAVLADSQTALTTQDIRITIPPDWEVYSGKQVYKYLYENSDEGFDSADDLQKSYEDSGTSRLIYAMNKDKTAVLSLTALEITTDETTGERLTVEEYARQNHDTGVFSYQASGMFIRNSSFGEETAAGKTGFMSHYEVCTDEDVSTLLMGQSEFIYENNGKFCSLQVYYQSEDAAAETDSILAGVSAE
;
A
#
# COMPACT_ATOMS: atom_id res chain seq x y z
N MET A 1 -21.14 3.69 -8.70
CA MET A 1 -19.71 3.48 -8.44
C MET A 1 -18.87 4.22 -9.49
N LYS A 2 -18.79 5.54 -9.44
CA LYS A 2 -18.07 6.38 -10.42
C LYS A 2 -17.52 7.65 -9.77
N LYS A 3 -16.89 7.58 -8.59
CA LYS A 3 -16.36 8.77 -7.90
C LYS A 3 -15.11 8.52 -7.04
N ILE A 4 -14.29 7.51 -7.33
CA ILE A 4 -13.10 7.28 -6.50
C ILE A 4 -11.83 7.93 -7.07
N ILE A 5 -11.85 8.39 -8.32
CA ILE A 5 -10.67 9.02 -8.92
C ILE A 5 -11.11 10.25 -9.73
N ALA A 6 -11.37 11.36 -9.08
CA ALA A 6 -11.40 12.66 -9.75
C ALA A 6 -11.38 13.80 -8.73
N ALA A 7 -10.22 14.25 -8.35
CA ALA A 7 -9.96 15.67 -8.07
C ALA A 7 -8.44 15.91 -8.23
N ALA A 8 -8.06 16.36 -9.40
CA ALA A 8 -6.75 16.92 -9.65
C ALA A 8 -6.73 18.36 -9.17
N ALA A 9 -5.75 18.71 -8.36
CA ALA A 9 -5.24 20.07 -8.31
C ALA A 9 -3.73 19.99 -8.09
N ALA A 10 -3.00 20.34 -9.13
CA ALA A 10 -1.57 20.44 -9.14
C ALA A 10 -1.11 21.55 -8.19
N VAL A 11 -0.24 21.19 -7.27
CA VAL A 11 0.67 22.17 -6.64
C VAL A 11 2.08 21.65 -6.89
N ILE A 12 2.74 22.30 -7.83
CA ILE A 12 4.19 22.16 -8.04
C ILE A 12 4.86 22.81 -6.84
N LEU A 13 5.44 22.00 -5.97
CA LEU A 13 6.38 22.48 -4.96
C LEU A 13 7.76 21.94 -5.30
N THR A 14 8.56 22.87 -5.82
CA THR A 14 10.00 22.71 -6.04
C THR A 14 10.70 22.24 -4.76
N ALA A 15 11.48 21.19 -4.94
CA ALA A 15 12.28 20.53 -3.94
C ALA A 15 13.15 21.49 -3.13
N GLY A 16 12.88 21.56 -1.85
CA GLY A 16 13.83 21.98 -0.85
C GLY A 16 14.31 20.74 -0.11
N LEU A 17 15.59 20.43 -0.24
CA LEU A 17 16.29 19.50 0.61
C LEU A 17 16.14 19.95 2.07
N THR A 18 15.28 19.33 2.80
CA THR A 18 15.31 19.36 4.25
C THR A 18 15.27 17.94 4.74
N ALA A 19 16.42 17.50 5.25
CA ALA A 19 16.46 16.41 6.20
C ALA A 19 15.52 16.82 7.35
N CYS A 20 14.28 16.41 7.31
CA CYS A 20 13.31 16.70 8.34
C CYS A 20 13.48 15.73 9.49
N SER A 21 13.98 16.33 10.56
CA SER A 21 13.74 15.97 11.96
C SER A 21 12.51 15.10 12.17
N GLY A 22 12.75 13.92 12.75
CA GLY A 22 11.87 13.19 13.63
C GLY A 22 10.37 13.46 13.58
N ASP A 23 9.69 13.01 12.56
CA ASP A 23 8.29 12.68 12.69
C ASP A 23 8.21 11.26 13.28
N SER A 24 7.32 11.05 14.25
CA SER A 24 7.15 9.80 14.99
C SER A 24 6.73 8.59 14.14
N SER A 25 6.60 8.78 12.82
CA SER A 25 6.24 7.73 11.85
C SER A 25 7.34 6.71 11.57
N GLY A 26 8.60 7.01 11.92
CA GLY A 26 9.73 6.15 11.63
C GLY A 26 10.03 5.98 10.12
N VAL A 27 9.54 6.90 9.27
CA VAL A 27 9.85 6.93 7.85
C VAL A 27 10.95 7.95 7.59
N SER A 28 12.04 7.53 6.94
CA SER A 28 13.06 8.43 6.41
C SER A 28 12.98 8.49 4.88
N SER A 29 13.30 9.64 4.30
CA SER A 29 13.30 9.81 2.85
C SER A 29 14.63 10.42 2.38
N ALA A 30 15.10 9.98 1.21
CA ALA A 30 16.26 10.54 0.54
C ALA A 30 16.02 10.60 -0.98
N VAL A 31 16.44 11.70 -1.60
CA VAL A 31 16.44 11.83 -3.07
C VAL A 31 17.71 11.21 -3.61
N LEU A 32 17.58 10.32 -4.58
CA LEU A 32 18.68 9.64 -5.26
C LEU A 32 19.15 10.44 -6.49
N ALA A 33 20.28 9.99 -7.09
CA ALA A 33 20.92 10.69 -8.22
C ALA A 33 20.01 10.88 -9.44
N ASP A 34 19.05 9.96 -9.65
CA ASP A 34 18.11 9.98 -10.79
C ASP A 34 16.76 10.62 -10.43
N SER A 35 16.74 11.47 -9.41
CA SER A 35 15.53 12.11 -8.85
C SER A 35 14.50 11.13 -8.29
N GLN A 36 14.84 9.86 -8.15
CA GLN A 36 14.02 8.88 -7.44
C GLN A 36 13.97 9.19 -5.94
N THR A 37 12.90 8.82 -5.29
CA THR A 37 12.77 8.93 -3.83
C THR A 37 12.98 7.57 -3.18
N ALA A 38 13.99 7.46 -2.32
CA ALA A 38 14.15 6.29 -1.45
C ALA A 38 13.44 6.54 -0.13
N LEU A 39 12.54 5.66 0.23
CA LEU A 39 11.84 5.66 1.52
C LEU A 39 12.32 4.46 2.34
N THR A 40 12.73 4.72 3.57
CA THR A 40 13.22 3.68 4.48
C THR A 40 12.35 3.67 5.73
N THR A 41 11.78 2.53 6.05
CA THR A 41 10.97 2.29 7.24
C THR A 41 10.71 0.80 7.41
N GLN A 42 10.46 0.34 8.63
CA GLN A 42 10.17 -1.06 8.95
C GLN A 42 11.25 -2.02 8.43
N ASP A 43 12.52 -1.58 8.47
CA ASP A 43 13.71 -2.32 8.01
C ASP A 43 13.72 -2.64 6.51
N ILE A 44 12.88 -1.98 5.72
CA ILE A 44 12.91 -2.07 4.26
C ILE A 44 13.15 -0.70 3.64
N ARG A 45 13.74 -0.71 2.46
CA ARG A 45 13.92 0.45 1.60
C ARG A 45 13.15 0.26 0.31
N ILE A 46 12.32 1.23 -0.02
CA ILE A 46 11.49 1.27 -1.24
C ILE A 46 12.00 2.42 -2.10
N THR A 47 12.27 2.14 -3.36
CA THR A 47 12.67 3.17 -4.33
C THR A 47 11.47 3.52 -5.21
N ILE A 48 11.04 4.79 -5.13
CA ILE A 48 9.89 5.31 -5.85
C ILE A 48 10.37 6.11 -7.07
N PRO A 49 9.77 5.94 -8.25
CA PRO A 49 10.08 6.73 -9.45
C PRO A 49 9.94 8.24 -9.23
N PRO A 50 10.64 9.08 -10.01
CA PRO A 50 10.75 10.53 -9.76
C PRO A 50 9.45 11.31 -10.01
N ASP A 51 8.53 10.75 -10.77
CA ASP A 51 7.25 11.36 -11.16
C ASP A 51 6.06 10.92 -10.28
N TRP A 52 6.33 10.13 -9.23
CA TRP A 52 5.32 9.76 -8.26
C TRP A 52 5.15 10.82 -7.18
N GLU A 53 3.90 11.07 -6.80
CA GLU A 53 3.57 11.82 -5.59
C GLU A 53 3.74 10.91 -4.37
N VAL A 54 4.45 11.39 -3.34
CA VAL A 54 4.79 10.59 -2.15
C VAL A 54 4.35 11.31 -0.89
N TYR A 55 3.62 10.61 -0.05
CA TYR A 55 3.19 11.05 1.27
C TYR A 55 3.72 10.08 2.33
N SER A 56 4.20 10.61 3.46
CA SER A 56 4.67 9.80 4.59
C SER A 56 4.24 10.40 5.94
N GLY A 57 4.12 9.56 6.94
CA GLY A 57 3.71 9.97 8.28
C GLY A 57 2.36 10.71 8.28
N LYS A 58 2.31 11.87 8.94
CA LYS A 58 1.08 12.68 9.02
C LYS A 58 0.55 13.15 7.67
N GLN A 59 1.41 13.28 6.66
CA GLN A 59 0.98 13.70 5.33
C GLN A 59 0.06 12.66 4.68
N VAL A 60 0.22 11.37 5.01
CA VAL A 60 -0.70 10.31 4.53
C VAL A 60 -2.13 10.59 4.98
N TYR A 61 -2.32 10.86 6.26
CA TYR A 61 -3.66 11.12 6.82
C TYR A 61 -4.25 12.42 6.29
N LYS A 62 -3.43 13.46 6.12
CA LYS A 62 -3.87 14.71 5.50
C LYS A 62 -4.36 14.47 4.08
N TYR A 63 -3.58 13.74 3.25
CA TYR A 63 -3.97 13.41 1.88
C TYR A 63 -5.26 12.59 1.85
N LEU A 64 -5.37 11.55 2.68
CA LEU A 64 -6.56 10.69 2.74
C LEU A 64 -7.78 11.50 3.18
N TYR A 65 -7.68 12.34 4.19
CA TYR A 65 -8.78 13.21 4.65
C TYR A 65 -9.26 14.16 3.55
N GLU A 66 -8.33 14.78 2.81
CA GLU A 66 -8.67 15.72 1.73
C GLU A 66 -9.26 15.04 0.48
N ASN A 67 -9.03 13.72 0.29
CA ASN A 67 -9.39 12.98 -0.91
C ASN A 67 -10.35 11.80 -0.67
N SER A 68 -10.82 11.58 0.53
CA SER A 68 -11.83 10.57 0.86
C SER A 68 -13.08 11.20 1.45
N ASP A 69 -14.23 10.55 1.23
CA ASP A 69 -15.53 10.93 1.82
C ASP A 69 -15.78 10.18 3.15
N GLU A 70 -14.73 9.86 3.94
CA GLU A 70 -14.83 8.97 5.11
C GLU A 70 -15.55 9.59 6.32
N GLY A 71 -15.99 10.85 6.23
CA GLY A 71 -16.84 11.48 7.24
C GLY A 71 -16.15 11.86 8.55
N PHE A 72 -14.82 12.00 8.55
CA PHE A 72 -14.06 12.53 9.69
C PHE A 72 -14.07 14.06 9.69
N ASP A 73 -13.96 14.66 10.88
CA ASP A 73 -13.95 16.11 11.03
C ASP A 73 -12.57 16.73 10.72
N SER A 74 -11.51 15.94 10.84
CA SER A 74 -10.13 16.38 10.56
C SER A 74 -9.19 15.22 10.20
N ALA A 75 -8.02 15.55 9.65
CA ALA A 75 -6.95 14.59 9.41
C ALA A 75 -6.41 13.96 10.71
N ASP A 76 -6.41 14.71 11.81
CA ASP A 76 -6.00 14.20 13.12
C ASP A 76 -7.02 13.19 13.68
N ASP A 77 -8.32 13.39 13.46
CA ASP A 77 -9.36 12.44 13.85
C ASP A 77 -9.26 11.15 13.02
N LEU A 78 -9.01 11.29 11.73
CA LEU A 78 -8.74 10.16 10.84
C LEU A 78 -7.50 9.38 11.33
N GLN A 79 -6.38 10.05 11.58
CA GLN A 79 -5.18 9.41 12.12
C GLN A 79 -5.46 8.66 13.41
N LYS A 80 -6.13 9.31 14.35
CA LYS A 80 -6.48 8.71 15.64
C LYS A 80 -7.35 7.47 15.48
N SER A 81 -8.32 7.49 14.57
CA SER A 81 -9.17 6.33 14.29
C SER A 81 -8.37 5.12 13.82
N TYR A 82 -7.39 5.35 12.94
CA TYR A 82 -6.47 4.29 12.50
C TYR A 82 -5.60 3.78 13.66
N GLU A 83 -5.01 4.68 14.46
CA GLU A 83 -4.18 4.32 15.60
C GLU A 83 -4.98 3.56 16.68
N ASP A 84 -6.22 3.98 16.96
CA ASP A 84 -7.13 3.30 17.88
C ASP A 84 -7.51 1.88 17.39
N SER A 85 -7.47 1.63 16.09
CA SER A 85 -7.64 0.30 15.49
C SER A 85 -6.34 -0.52 15.39
N GLY A 86 -5.23 -0.02 15.95
CA GLY A 86 -3.93 -0.66 15.86
C GLY A 86 -3.25 -0.55 14.50
N THR A 87 -3.72 0.35 13.64
CA THR A 87 -3.23 0.51 12.27
C THR A 87 -2.43 1.81 12.14
N SER A 88 -1.30 1.78 11.45
CA SER A 88 -0.50 2.96 11.12
C SER A 88 -0.20 2.96 9.63
N ARG A 89 -0.69 3.97 8.92
CA ARG A 89 -0.34 4.16 7.51
C ARG A 89 0.96 4.95 7.42
N LEU A 90 2.00 4.30 6.92
CA LEU A 90 3.36 4.84 6.94
C LEU A 90 3.71 5.59 5.66
N ILE A 91 3.34 5.01 4.52
CA ILE A 91 3.61 5.53 3.18
C ILE A 91 2.35 5.39 2.34
N TYR A 92 2.12 6.40 1.51
CA TYR A 92 1.16 6.38 0.42
C TYR A 92 1.79 7.10 -0.78
N ALA A 93 1.87 6.44 -1.91
CA ALA A 93 2.45 7.02 -3.10
C ALA A 93 1.60 6.66 -4.33
N MET A 94 1.59 7.53 -5.34
CA MET A 94 0.86 7.28 -6.56
C MET A 94 1.62 7.85 -7.77
N ASN A 95 1.46 7.22 -8.91
CA ASN A 95 2.00 7.75 -10.15
C ASN A 95 1.19 8.98 -10.62
N LYS A 96 1.76 9.74 -11.54
CA LYS A 96 1.20 11.01 -12.04
C LYS A 96 -0.23 10.86 -12.58
N ASP A 97 -0.50 9.75 -13.25
CA ASP A 97 -1.81 9.49 -13.87
C ASP A 97 -2.82 8.85 -12.90
N LYS A 98 -2.39 8.57 -11.67
CA LYS A 98 -3.16 7.91 -10.60
C LYS A 98 -3.70 6.52 -10.99
N THR A 99 -3.03 5.87 -11.92
CA THR A 99 -3.33 4.50 -12.35
C THR A 99 -2.55 3.45 -11.57
N ALA A 100 -1.58 3.87 -10.77
CA ALA A 100 -0.85 3.04 -9.82
C ALA A 100 -0.75 3.72 -8.45
N VAL A 101 -0.91 2.92 -7.42
CA VAL A 101 -0.81 3.35 -6.02
C VAL A 101 0.00 2.34 -5.24
N LEU A 102 0.89 2.84 -4.38
CA LEU A 102 1.62 2.04 -3.39
C LEU A 102 1.24 2.52 -1.99
N SER A 103 1.04 1.59 -1.08
CA SER A 103 0.89 1.89 0.34
C SER A 103 1.72 0.94 1.20
N LEU A 104 2.26 1.46 2.30
CA LEU A 104 2.85 0.66 3.37
C LEU A 104 2.10 0.96 4.66
N THR A 105 1.60 -0.10 5.28
CA THR A 105 0.82 -0.04 6.52
C THR A 105 1.44 -0.98 7.55
N ALA A 106 1.55 -0.54 8.79
CA ALA A 106 1.87 -1.39 9.92
C ALA A 106 0.60 -1.62 10.77
N LEU A 107 0.34 -2.87 11.14
CA LEU A 107 -0.84 -3.27 11.88
C LEU A 107 -0.41 -4.04 13.14
N GLU A 108 -1.09 -3.80 14.25
CA GLU A 108 -0.94 -4.65 15.42
C GLU A 108 -1.44 -6.06 15.10
N ILE A 109 -0.72 -7.06 15.62
CA ILE A 109 -1.07 -8.45 15.34
C ILE A 109 -2.38 -8.78 16.04
N THR A 110 -3.35 -9.17 15.23
CA THR A 110 -4.69 -9.55 15.70
C THR A 110 -4.71 -11.00 16.18
N THR A 111 -5.73 -11.32 16.95
CA THR A 111 -6.04 -12.69 17.36
C THR A 111 -7.18 -13.24 16.51
N ASP A 112 -7.16 -14.54 16.27
CA ASP A 112 -8.30 -15.25 15.70
C ASP A 112 -9.51 -15.15 16.65
N GLU A 113 -10.63 -14.67 16.15
CA GLU A 113 -11.83 -14.44 16.97
C GLU A 113 -12.43 -15.73 17.55
N THR A 114 -12.17 -16.86 16.92
CA THR A 114 -12.72 -18.16 17.31
C THR A 114 -11.85 -18.86 18.34
N THR A 115 -10.53 -18.81 18.16
CA THR A 115 -9.58 -19.52 19.02
C THR A 115 -8.96 -18.63 20.10
N GLY A 116 -8.94 -17.31 19.89
CA GLY A 116 -8.24 -16.34 20.72
C GLY A 116 -6.72 -16.41 20.58
N GLU A 117 -6.20 -17.20 19.65
CA GLU A 117 -4.77 -17.31 19.39
C GLU A 117 -4.29 -16.18 18.46
N ARG A 118 -3.03 -15.79 18.63
CA ARG A 118 -2.39 -14.82 17.76
C ARG A 118 -2.28 -15.39 16.34
N LEU A 119 -2.75 -14.64 15.34
CA LEU A 119 -2.57 -15.01 13.94
C LEU A 119 -1.09 -15.03 13.58
N THR A 120 -0.70 -16.01 12.77
CA THR A 120 0.57 -16.01 12.07
C THR A 120 0.53 -15.05 10.87
N VAL A 121 1.70 -14.66 10.36
CA VAL A 121 1.75 -13.82 9.14
C VAL A 121 1.12 -14.53 7.95
N GLU A 122 1.24 -15.85 7.84
CA GLU A 122 0.59 -16.65 6.78
C GLU A 122 -0.93 -16.59 6.88
N GLU A 123 -1.49 -16.85 8.06
CA GLU A 123 -2.94 -16.85 8.27
C GLU A 123 -3.53 -15.48 7.99
N TYR A 124 -2.89 -14.42 8.46
CA TYR A 124 -3.34 -13.06 8.19
C TYR A 124 -3.28 -12.71 6.70
N ALA A 125 -2.16 -13.01 6.03
CA ALA A 125 -1.99 -12.73 4.61
C ALA A 125 -2.97 -13.54 3.75
N ARG A 126 -3.21 -14.81 4.11
CA ARG A 126 -4.18 -15.67 3.44
C ARG A 126 -5.61 -15.16 3.60
N GLN A 127 -6.00 -14.75 4.81
CA GLN A 127 -7.32 -14.16 5.06
C GLN A 127 -7.53 -12.90 4.22
N ASN A 128 -6.52 -12.02 4.11
CA ASN A 128 -6.59 -10.83 3.27
C ASN A 128 -6.79 -11.18 1.80
N HIS A 129 -5.98 -12.12 1.28
CA HIS A 129 -6.09 -12.59 -0.10
C HIS A 129 -7.47 -13.16 -0.39
N ASP A 130 -7.91 -14.14 0.41
CA ASP A 130 -9.17 -14.84 0.20
C ASP A 130 -10.38 -13.90 0.33
N THR A 131 -10.34 -12.97 1.29
CA THR A 131 -11.39 -11.97 1.49
C THR A 131 -11.45 -11.00 0.30
N GLY A 132 -10.32 -10.54 -0.21
CA GLY A 132 -10.25 -9.68 -1.40
C GLY A 132 -10.84 -10.36 -2.62
N VAL A 133 -10.36 -11.55 -2.95
CA VAL A 133 -10.86 -12.37 -4.07
C VAL A 133 -12.35 -12.63 -3.95
N PHE A 134 -12.80 -13.09 -2.77
CA PHE A 134 -14.22 -13.38 -2.54
C PHE A 134 -15.11 -12.14 -2.68
N SER A 135 -14.68 -10.99 -2.16
CA SER A 135 -15.45 -9.76 -2.20
C SER A 135 -15.71 -9.29 -3.63
N TYR A 136 -14.71 -9.38 -4.50
CA TYR A 136 -14.87 -9.02 -5.91
C TYR A 136 -15.76 -10.02 -6.65
N GLN A 137 -15.58 -11.33 -6.42
CA GLN A 137 -16.43 -12.37 -7.02
C GLN A 137 -17.90 -12.23 -6.56
N ALA A 138 -18.14 -11.96 -5.29
CA ALA A 138 -19.48 -11.72 -4.75
C ALA A 138 -20.13 -10.46 -5.35
N SER A 139 -19.33 -9.51 -5.82
CA SER A 139 -19.79 -8.31 -6.53
C SER A 139 -19.99 -8.52 -8.04
N GLY A 140 -19.86 -9.76 -8.53
CA GLY A 140 -20.04 -10.12 -9.94
C GLY A 140 -18.83 -9.78 -10.83
N MET A 141 -17.66 -9.56 -10.23
CA MET A 141 -16.40 -9.38 -10.95
C MET A 141 -15.69 -10.71 -11.15
N PHE A 142 -14.79 -10.76 -12.11
CA PHE A 142 -14.02 -11.95 -12.44
C PHE A 142 -12.56 -11.76 -12.00
N ILE A 143 -11.94 -12.86 -11.55
CA ILE A 143 -10.55 -12.85 -11.07
C ILE A 143 -9.68 -13.62 -12.05
N ARG A 144 -8.53 -13.03 -12.42
CA ARG A 144 -7.46 -13.69 -13.16
C ARG A 144 -6.13 -13.55 -12.42
N ASN A 145 -5.14 -14.36 -12.80
CA ASN A 145 -3.75 -14.30 -12.29
C ASN A 145 -3.66 -14.33 -10.75
N SER A 146 -4.60 -15.04 -10.08
CA SER A 146 -4.57 -15.14 -8.61
C SER A 146 -3.46 -16.07 -8.16
N SER A 147 -2.61 -15.59 -7.26
CA SER A 147 -1.53 -16.37 -6.64
C SER A 147 -1.32 -15.95 -5.19
N PHE A 148 -0.87 -16.91 -4.39
CA PHE A 148 -0.51 -16.72 -2.98
C PHE A 148 0.64 -17.66 -2.63
N GLY A 149 1.68 -17.16 -1.96
CA GLY A 149 2.83 -17.98 -1.56
C GLY A 149 3.81 -17.25 -0.65
N GLU A 150 4.65 -18.05 0.00
CA GLU A 150 5.78 -17.53 0.77
C GLU A 150 6.81 -16.89 -0.16
N GLU A 151 7.34 -15.74 0.22
CA GLU A 151 8.37 -15.01 -0.50
C GLU A 151 9.34 -14.32 0.45
N THR A 152 10.54 -14.03 -0.07
CA THR A 152 11.55 -13.26 0.66
C THR A 152 11.87 -11.99 -0.11
N ALA A 153 11.56 -10.85 0.49
CA ALA A 153 11.91 -9.54 -0.02
C ALA A 153 12.64 -8.73 1.05
N ALA A 154 13.70 -8.01 0.67
CA ALA A 154 14.50 -7.21 1.60
C ALA A 154 15.05 -7.99 2.82
N GLY A 155 15.31 -9.28 2.68
CA GLY A 155 15.73 -10.13 3.79
C GLY A 155 14.62 -10.46 4.80
N LYS A 156 13.38 -10.08 4.53
CA LYS A 156 12.20 -10.46 5.31
C LYS A 156 11.50 -11.63 4.64
N THR A 157 11.18 -12.68 5.39
CA THR A 157 10.29 -13.74 4.93
C THR A 157 8.86 -13.32 5.22
N GLY A 158 8.01 -13.44 4.24
CA GLY A 158 6.60 -13.07 4.33
C GLY A 158 5.78 -13.81 3.28
N PHE A 159 4.60 -13.28 2.97
CA PHE A 159 3.70 -13.86 1.98
C PHE A 159 3.31 -12.84 0.94
N MET A 160 3.47 -13.22 -0.32
CA MET A 160 3.04 -12.45 -1.47
C MET A 160 1.67 -12.93 -1.92
N SER A 161 0.76 -12.00 -2.07
CA SER A 161 -0.56 -12.16 -2.62
C SER A 161 -0.66 -11.35 -3.90
N HIS A 162 -1.25 -11.91 -4.93
CA HIS A 162 -1.51 -11.20 -6.18
C HIS A 162 -2.84 -11.66 -6.76
N TYR A 163 -3.61 -10.74 -7.33
CA TYR A 163 -4.77 -11.03 -8.17
C TYR A 163 -5.14 -9.83 -9.04
N GLU A 164 -5.80 -10.11 -10.15
CA GLU A 164 -6.36 -9.10 -11.03
C GLU A 164 -7.87 -9.25 -11.12
N VAL A 165 -8.56 -8.12 -11.11
CA VAL A 165 -10.01 -8.03 -11.19
C VAL A 165 -10.41 -7.57 -12.58
N CYS A 166 -11.31 -8.31 -13.22
CA CYS A 166 -11.81 -8.03 -14.56
C CYS A 166 -13.32 -7.80 -14.54
N THR A 167 -13.81 -7.03 -15.50
CA THR A 167 -15.24 -6.70 -15.61
C THR A 167 -16.04 -7.67 -16.46
N ASP A 168 -15.38 -8.54 -17.21
CA ASP A 168 -15.98 -9.47 -18.16
C ASP A 168 -15.57 -10.92 -17.87
N GLU A 169 -16.43 -11.86 -18.30
CA GLU A 169 -16.23 -13.30 -18.08
C GLU A 169 -15.00 -13.83 -18.83
N ASP A 170 -14.65 -13.24 -19.95
CA ASP A 170 -13.46 -13.62 -20.74
C ASP A 170 -12.16 -13.13 -20.08
N VAL A 171 -12.27 -12.41 -18.96
CA VAL A 171 -11.16 -11.82 -18.18
C VAL A 171 -10.20 -10.95 -19.02
N SER A 172 -10.73 -10.35 -20.07
CA SER A 172 -9.96 -9.56 -21.04
C SER A 172 -9.83 -8.08 -20.64
N THR A 173 -10.79 -7.55 -19.86
CA THR A 173 -10.83 -6.14 -19.48
C THR A 173 -10.40 -5.98 -18.01
N LEU A 174 -9.16 -5.56 -17.81
CA LEU A 174 -8.62 -5.27 -16.50
C LEU A 174 -9.34 -4.07 -15.88
N LEU A 175 -9.91 -4.24 -14.70
CA LEU A 175 -10.40 -3.17 -13.85
C LEU A 175 -9.31 -2.67 -12.91
N MET A 176 -8.64 -3.60 -12.24
CA MET A 176 -7.51 -3.35 -11.35
C MET A 176 -6.73 -4.63 -11.09
N GLY A 177 -5.45 -4.47 -10.77
CA GLY A 177 -4.64 -5.51 -10.15
C GLY A 177 -4.18 -5.08 -8.77
N GLN A 178 -3.89 -6.07 -7.94
CA GLN A 178 -3.32 -5.89 -6.61
C GLN A 178 -2.19 -6.88 -6.39
N SER A 179 -1.08 -6.39 -5.84
CA SER A 179 -0.04 -7.22 -5.24
C SER A 179 0.20 -6.73 -3.82
N GLU A 180 0.35 -7.65 -2.87
CA GLU A 180 0.54 -7.34 -1.47
C GLU A 180 1.59 -8.28 -0.86
N PHE A 181 2.66 -7.71 -0.30
CA PHE A 181 3.65 -8.43 0.48
C PHE A 181 3.45 -8.16 1.97
N ILE A 182 3.12 -9.19 2.72
CA ILE A 182 2.92 -9.10 4.17
C ILE A 182 4.04 -9.84 4.89
N TYR A 183 4.69 -9.15 5.83
CA TYR A 183 5.75 -9.70 6.67
C TYR A 183 5.57 -9.25 8.13
N GLU A 184 6.21 -9.96 9.06
CA GLU A 184 6.24 -9.54 10.45
C GLU A 184 7.50 -8.71 10.73
N ASN A 185 7.34 -7.58 11.39
CA ASN A 185 8.44 -6.75 11.87
C ASN A 185 8.13 -6.14 13.24
N ASN A 186 9.03 -6.32 14.21
CA ASN A 186 8.92 -5.77 15.56
C ASN A 186 7.56 -6.03 16.24
N GLY A 187 6.99 -7.23 16.03
CA GLY A 187 5.72 -7.65 16.63
C GLY A 187 4.48 -7.00 15.97
N LYS A 188 4.62 -6.47 14.75
CA LYS A 188 3.54 -5.96 13.91
C LYS A 188 3.53 -6.65 12.56
N PHE A 189 2.37 -6.74 11.93
CA PHE A 189 2.30 -7.05 10.52
C PHE A 189 2.55 -5.78 9.70
N CYS A 190 3.43 -5.90 8.71
CA CYS A 190 3.70 -4.84 7.75
C CYS A 190 3.17 -5.30 6.39
N SER A 191 2.27 -4.52 5.80
CA SER A 191 1.68 -4.77 4.49
C SER A 191 2.19 -3.71 3.51
N LEU A 192 2.99 -4.14 2.55
CA LEU A 192 3.36 -3.37 1.37
C LEU A 192 2.45 -3.76 0.23
N GLN A 193 1.59 -2.86 -0.19
CA GLN A 193 0.54 -3.11 -1.14
C GLN A 193 0.65 -2.18 -2.34
N VAL A 194 0.49 -2.71 -3.53
CA VAL A 194 0.38 -1.94 -4.77
C VAL A 194 -0.93 -2.26 -5.47
N TYR A 195 -1.51 -1.23 -6.07
CA TYR A 195 -2.68 -1.32 -6.94
C TYR A 195 -2.34 -0.71 -8.30
N TYR A 196 -2.90 -1.25 -9.37
CA TYR A 196 -2.77 -0.70 -10.70
C TYR A 196 -4.04 -0.91 -11.53
N GLN A 197 -4.24 -0.06 -12.56
CA GLN A 197 -5.44 -0.06 -13.41
C GLN A 197 -5.10 -0.21 -14.90
N SER A 198 -3.85 -0.52 -15.24
CA SER A 198 -3.42 -0.77 -16.62
C SER A 198 -2.20 -1.68 -16.63
N GLU A 199 -1.92 -2.31 -17.76
CA GLU A 199 -0.75 -3.17 -17.94
C GLU A 199 0.57 -2.37 -17.79
N ASP A 200 0.61 -1.12 -18.26
CA ASP A 200 1.79 -0.26 -18.11
C ASP A 200 2.03 0.06 -16.61
N ALA A 201 0.95 0.37 -15.87
CA ALA A 201 1.03 0.60 -14.44
C ALA A 201 1.40 -0.67 -13.66
N ALA A 202 0.99 -1.87 -14.12
CA ALA A 202 1.43 -3.14 -13.56
C ALA A 202 2.95 -3.30 -13.64
N ALA A 203 3.54 -3.09 -14.83
CA ALA A 203 4.98 -3.20 -15.02
C ALA A 203 5.77 -2.21 -14.14
N GLU A 204 5.23 -1.01 -13.93
CA GLU A 204 5.83 -0.01 -13.05
C GLU A 204 5.80 -0.45 -11.58
N THR A 205 4.65 -0.94 -11.09
CA THR A 205 4.50 -1.44 -9.71
C THR A 205 5.33 -2.68 -9.45
N ASP A 206 5.44 -3.60 -10.41
CA ASP A 206 6.30 -4.78 -10.32
C ASP A 206 7.78 -4.39 -10.20
N SER A 207 8.20 -3.35 -10.93
CA SER A 207 9.56 -2.81 -10.82
C SER A 207 9.85 -2.23 -9.44
N ILE A 208 8.87 -1.55 -8.82
CA ILE A 208 9.00 -1.02 -7.46
C ILE A 208 9.12 -2.18 -6.46
N LEU A 209 8.25 -3.19 -6.54
CA LEU A 209 8.29 -4.35 -5.63
C LEU A 209 9.60 -5.12 -5.76
N ALA A 210 10.08 -5.36 -6.99
CA ALA A 210 11.36 -6.02 -7.24
C ALA A 210 12.56 -5.21 -6.72
N GLY A 211 12.43 -3.88 -6.62
CA GLY A 211 13.45 -2.97 -6.10
C GLY A 211 13.45 -2.80 -4.57
N VAL A 212 12.54 -3.46 -3.86
CA VAL A 212 12.52 -3.42 -2.38
C VAL A 212 13.76 -4.12 -1.84
N SER A 213 14.50 -3.45 -0.97
CA SER A 213 15.76 -3.94 -0.40
C SER A 213 15.81 -3.79 1.12
N ALA A 214 16.74 -4.47 1.76
CA ALA A 214 17.01 -4.26 3.17
C ALA A 214 17.61 -2.85 3.41
N GLU A 215 17.34 -2.32 4.60
CA GLU A 215 17.95 -1.08 5.06
C GLU A 215 19.45 -1.23 5.30
#